data_e13eb22242ad1c4ee5b15a7cabc3cc58
#
_entry.id   e13eb22242ad1c4ee5b15a7cabc3cc58
#
_cell.length_a   1.000
_cell.length_b   1.000
_cell.length_c   1.000
_cell.angle_alpha   90.00
_cell.angle_beta   90.00
_cell.angle_gamma   90.00
#
_symmetry.space_group_name_H-M   'P 1'
#
loop_
_entity.id
_entity.type
_entity.pdbx_description
1 polymer ?
#
loop_
_entity_poly.entity_id
_entity_poly.type
_entity_poly.pdbx_seq_one_letter_code
_entity_poly.pdbx_strand_id
1 'polypeptide(L)'
;MSTGKTLLALALSTLLPASAAWAASNDTIIYCSEASPESFNPQIASSGPTFVASSQVLYNRLVTFDPVKNTPIPSLATEWKVSEDGKTWTFTLRQGVKFNSNKYFKPTRDFNADDVIFSVMRQMDAKHPYHNVSQGNYEYFTDVGLDKLIKEVKKVDDYHVQFVLNEPNAAFLADWGMDFASILSAEYADAMLKKGTPENVDNWPIGTGPYVLQQYKTDAQIRYLANPNYWEGPVPTKHLIFSITPDVQTRLAKLQTNECQIIPAPSPVQFDQIKNNKDLTLHTIDALNVGYLAFNTEKKPFDNVLVRQALNYATDKQAIVNAVFLGSGSVAKSPLPPNMLGYNKNLKDYNYDPEKAKALLKQAGLEKGFEATLWSMPVQRPYNPNSRRIAEMIQSDWAKVGVKAKIVSFEWGEYLAGMRKGEHDTALFGWMSDNGDPDNFADTLLGCNSIKNGANAARWCDKGYDALVQKAKVVSDPAARAKLYEQAQDIFYQQAPWIALANGKTFYATRSNVTGYQVSLMGSDFSKAKLN
;
A
#
# COMPACT_ATOMS: atom_id res chain seq x y z
N MET A 1 -43.06 -22.13 76.09
CA MET A 1 -41.78 -21.50 75.73
C MET A 1 -41.51 -21.88 74.30
N SER A 2 -41.84 -20.99 73.38
CA SER A 2 -41.71 -21.20 71.94
C SER A 2 -40.79 -20.10 71.39
N THR A 3 -39.66 -20.48 70.85
CA THR A 3 -38.72 -19.57 70.21
C THR A 3 -38.91 -19.61 68.69
N GLY A 4 -39.52 -18.54 68.16
CA GLY A 4 -39.60 -18.33 66.69
C GLY A 4 -38.26 -17.95 66.11
N LYS A 5 -37.87 -18.62 65.04
CA LYS A 5 -36.71 -18.24 64.16
C LYS A 5 -37.23 -17.50 62.92
N THR A 6 -36.94 -16.22 62.86
CA THR A 6 -37.20 -15.37 61.67
C THR A 6 -36.08 -15.57 60.68
N LEU A 7 -36.39 -16.07 59.50
CA LEU A 7 -35.49 -16.14 58.35
C LEU A 7 -35.53 -14.80 57.57
N LEU A 8 -34.43 -14.10 57.57
CA LEU A 8 -34.20 -12.90 56.73
C LEU A 8 -33.72 -13.35 55.37
N ALA A 9 -34.55 -13.22 54.35
CA ALA A 9 -34.15 -13.46 52.95
C ALA A 9 -33.47 -12.20 52.39
N LEU A 10 -32.16 -12.25 52.17
CA LEU A 10 -31.39 -11.23 51.44
C LEU A 10 -31.60 -11.42 49.94
N ALA A 11 -32.37 -10.53 49.32
CA ALA A 11 -32.46 -10.43 47.88
C ALA A 11 -31.21 -9.73 47.32
N LEU A 12 -30.29 -10.50 46.71
CA LEU A 12 -29.15 -9.98 45.97
C LEU A 12 -29.65 -9.54 44.57
N SER A 13 -29.92 -8.25 44.40
CA SER A 13 -30.19 -7.67 43.09
C SER A 13 -28.90 -7.52 42.33
N THR A 14 -28.61 -8.44 41.41
CA THR A 14 -27.53 -8.33 40.43
C THR A 14 -27.87 -7.24 39.42
N LEU A 15 -27.30 -6.06 39.60
CA LEU A 15 -27.24 -5.04 38.57
C LEU A 15 -26.27 -5.52 37.46
N LEU A 16 -26.81 -6.14 36.43
CA LEU A 16 -26.12 -6.31 35.15
C LEU A 16 -25.90 -4.92 34.53
N PRO A 17 -24.69 -4.52 34.17
CA PRO A 17 -24.50 -3.30 33.40
C PRO A 17 -25.16 -3.52 32.05
N ALA A 18 -26.24 -2.78 31.78
CA ALA A 18 -26.81 -2.68 30.44
C ALA A 18 -25.73 -2.10 29.53
N SER A 19 -25.08 -2.95 28.75
CA SER A 19 -24.33 -2.54 27.57
C SER A 19 -25.34 -1.87 26.65
N ALA A 20 -25.35 -0.54 26.64
CA ALA A 20 -26.13 0.21 25.68
C ALA A 20 -25.61 -0.19 24.27
N ALA A 21 -26.31 -1.11 23.62
CA ALA A 21 -26.20 -1.35 22.21
C ALA A 21 -26.60 -0.03 21.55
N TRP A 22 -25.61 0.71 21.08
CA TRP A 22 -25.85 1.87 20.25
C TRP A 22 -26.41 1.33 18.94
N ALA A 23 -27.73 1.40 18.77
CA ALA A 23 -28.33 1.27 17.45
C ALA A 23 -27.64 2.31 16.57
N ALA A 24 -27.00 1.87 15.48
CA ALA A 24 -26.36 2.76 14.55
C ALA A 24 -27.41 3.75 14.05
N SER A 25 -27.28 5.02 14.43
CA SER A 25 -28.07 6.08 13.82
C SER A 25 -27.60 6.23 12.39
N ASN A 26 -28.46 6.60 11.44
CA ASN A 26 -28.11 6.74 10.03
C ASN A 26 -26.99 7.78 9.77
N ASP A 27 -26.53 8.50 10.81
CA ASP A 27 -25.44 9.46 10.76
C ASP A 27 -24.08 8.92 11.28
N THR A 28 -24.00 7.61 11.60
CA THR A 28 -22.80 6.97 12.14
C THR A 28 -22.39 5.75 11.30
N ILE A 29 -21.15 5.74 10.84
CA ILE A 29 -20.50 4.56 10.23
C ILE A 29 -19.43 4.02 11.18
N ILE A 30 -19.44 2.72 11.41
CA ILE A 30 -18.41 2.00 12.16
C ILE A 30 -17.61 1.13 11.21
N TYR A 31 -16.31 1.44 11.12
CA TYR A 31 -15.31 0.68 10.39
C TYR A 31 -14.55 -0.21 11.38
N CYS A 32 -14.60 -1.52 11.21
CA CYS A 32 -13.83 -2.45 12.03
C CYS A 32 -12.39 -2.54 11.52
N SER A 33 -11.50 -1.71 12.06
CA SER A 33 -10.08 -1.67 11.71
C SER A 33 -9.34 -2.91 12.21
N GLU A 34 -8.35 -3.36 11.45
CA GLU A 34 -7.53 -4.53 11.81
C GLU A 34 -6.47 -4.24 12.88
N ALA A 35 -6.10 -2.97 13.07
CA ALA A 35 -5.12 -2.55 14.07
C ALA A 35 -5.31 -1.09 14.47
N SER A 36 -4.68 -0.70 15.58
CA SER A 36 -4.45 0.69 15.97
C SER A 36 -3.45 1.35 15.04
N PRO A 37 -3.57 2.67 14.73
CA PRO A 37 -2.52 3.40 14.05
C PRO A 37 -1.29 3.57 14.96
N GLU A 38 -0.11 3.59 14.38
CA GLU A 38 1.14 3.89 15.06
C GLU A 38 1.25 5.37 15.40
N SER A 39 0.69 6.21 14.53
CA SER A 39 0.66 7.68 14.65
C SER A 39 -0.56 8.23 13.90
N PHE A 40 -0.94 9.49 14.18
CA PHE A 40 -1.86 10.24 13.33
C PHE A 40 -1.13 11.15 12.32
N ASN A 41 0.20 11.07 12.26
CA ASN A 41 0.99 11.70 11.24
C ASN A 41 1.52 10.66 10.24
N PRO A 42 1.02 10.64 8.99
CA PRO A 42 1.42 9.65 7.98
C PRO A 42 2.84 9.89 7.42
N GLN A 43 3.52 10.98 7.80
CA GLN A 43 4.89 11.25 7.39
C GLN A 43 5.91 10.37 8.15
N ILE A 44 5.57 9.95 9.37
CA ILE A 44 6.47 9.22 10.28
C ILE A 44 6.08 7.76 10.54
N ALA A 45 5.16 7.23 9.77
CA ALA A 45 4.70 5.84 9.86
C ALA A 45 4.37 5.31 8.47
N SER A 46 4.45 3.99 8.29
CA SER A 46 4.35 3.33 6.98
C SER A 46 3.33 2.19 6.94
N SER A 47 2.46 2.05 7.96
CA SER A 47 1.47 0.97 7.98
C SER A 47 0.11 1.35 7.40
N GLY A 48 -0.55 0.38 6.74
CA GLY A 48 -1.89 0.56 6.18
C GLY A 48 -2.93 1.07 7.20
N PRO A 49 -3.05 0.49 8.41
CA PRO A 49 -3.94 1.01 9.44
C PRO A 49 -3.68 2.46 9.83
N THR A 50 -2.42 2.90 9.87
CA THR A 50 -2.05 4.31 10.11
C THR A 50 -2.56 5.21 8.98
N PHE A 51 -2.38 4.82 7.71
CA PHE A 51 -2.84 5.61 6.59
C PHE A 51 -4.36 5.73 6.55
N VAL A 52 -5.08 4.62 6.74
CA VAL A 52 -6.55 4.66 6.80
C VAL A 52 -7.04 5.54 7.95
N ALA A 53 -6.37 5.53 9.11
CA ALA A 53 -6.75 6.33 10.28
C ALA A 53 -6.30 7.79 10.22
N SER A 54 -5.36 8.15 9.35
CA SER A 54 -4.77 9.50 9.29
C SER A 54 -4.92 10.16 7.93
N SER A 55 -4.07 9.86 6.95
CA SER A 55 -4.00 10.55 5.66
C SER A 55 -5.33 10.50 4.89
N GLN A 56 -6.07 9.40 5.01
CA GLN A 56 -7.31 9.16 4.25
C GLN A 56 -8.56 9.77 4.90
N VAL A 57 -8.47 10.23 6.13
CA VAL A 57 -9.60 10.84 6.86
C VAL A 57 -9.32 12.25 7.37
N LEU A 58 -8.07 12.58 7.73
CA LEU A 58 -7.72 13.84 8.41
C LEU A 58 -7.08 14.87 7.50
N TYR A 59 -6.42 14.42 6.42
CA TYR A 59 -5.58 15.27 5.58
C TYR A 59 -6.00 15.26 4.11
N ASN A 60 -5.44 16.19 3.35
CA ASN A 60 -5.36 16.13 1.91
C ASN A 60 -3.90 16.35 1.47
N ARG A 61 -3.62 16.06 0.21
CA ARG A 61 -2.31 16.14 -0.45
C ARG A 61 -2.36 17.14 -1.60
N LEU A 62 -1.23 17.45 -2.23
CA LEU A 62 -1.23 18.32 -3.42
C LEU A 62 -2.03 17.69 -4.55
N VAL A 63 -1.87 16.41 -4.77
CA VAL A 63 -2.63 15.62 -5.74
C VAL A 63 -3.23 14.40 -5.05
N THR A 64 -4.24 13.82 -5.67
CA THR A 64 -4.80 12.51 -5.33
C THR A 64 -4.83 11.65 -6.58
N PHE A 65 -5.40 10.44 -6.52
CA PHE A 65 -5.46 9.55 -7.67
C PHE A 65 -6.89 9.36 -8.16
N ASP A 66 -7.06 9.34 -9.48
CA ASP A 66 -8.29 8.87 -10.11
C ASP A 66 -8.53 7.42 -9.67
N PRO A 67 -9.68 7.08 -9.07
CA PRO A 67 -9.91 5.76 -8.49
C PRO A 67 -10.01 4.64 -9.53
N VAL A 68 -10.17 4.98 -10.82
CA VAL A 68 -10.30 4.01 -11.91
C VAL A 68 -9.00 3.94 -12.73
N LYS A 69 -8.43 5.10 -13.05
CA LYS A 69 -7.25 5.19 -13.94
C LYS A 69 -5.93 5.11 -13.18
N ASN A 70 -5.94 5.29 -11.86
CA ASN A 70 -4.75 5.35 -11.01
C ASN A 70 -3.71 6.40 -11.47
N THR A 71 -4.18 7.50 -12.05
CA THR A 71 -3.36 8.63 -12.46
C THR A 71 -3.54 9.79 -11.50
N PRO A 72 -2.49 10.60 -11.24
CA PRO A 72 -2.61 11.79 -10.40
C PRO A 72 -3.65 12.77 -10.96
N ILE A 73 -4.50 13.27 -10.08
CA ILE A 73 -5.51 14.31 -10.34
C ILE A 73 -5.42 15.41 -9.29
N PRO A 74 -5.94 16.64 -9.59
CA PRO A 74 -5.92 17.76 -8.65
C PRO A 74 -6.56 17.47 -7.30
N SER A 75 -5.95 17.99 -6.21
CA SER A 75 -6.49 18.04 -4.85
C SER A 75 -6.23 19.42 -4.25
N LEU A 76 -5.30 19.58 -3.30
CA LEU A 76 -4.91 20.91 -2.78
C LEU A 76 -4.15 21.74 -3.83
N ALA A 77 -3.48 21.13 -4.79
CA ALA A 77 -3.07 21.80 -6.02
C ALA A 77 -4.19 21.69 -7.07
N THR A 78 -4.52 22.79 -7.73
CA THR A 78 -5.52 22.84 -8.80
C THR A 78 -4.92 22.55 -10.17
N GLU A 79 -3.65 22.90 -10.35
CA GLU A 79 -2.87 22.63 -11.56
C GLU A 79 -1.37 22.63 -11.25
N TRP A 80 -0.59 22.14 -12.17
CA TRP A 80 0.88 22.19 -12.12
C TRP A 80 1.47 22.40 -13.50
N LYS A 81 2.67 22.98 -13.53
CA LYS A 81 3.47 23.22 -14.75
C LYS A 81 4.86 22.68 -14.54
N VAL A 82 5.42 22.09 -15.58
CA VAL A 82 6.77 21.55 -15.58
C VAL A 82 7.59 22.34 -16.59
N SER A 83 8.82 22.73 -16.22
CA SER A 83 9.77 23.37 -17.13
C SER A 83 10.18 22.42 -18.28
N GLU A 84 10.67 22.98 -19.38
CA GLU A 84 11.10 22.21 -20.55
C GLU A 84 12.18 21.17 -20.23
N ASP A 85 13.07 21.46 -19.28
CA ASP A 85 14.10 20.55 -18.79
C ASP A 85 13.58 19.49 -17.80
N GLY A 86 12.29 19.51 -17.46
CA GLY A 86 11.64 18.57 -16.55
C GLY A 86 12.05 18.70 -15.09
N LYS A 87 12.82 19.73 -14.72
CA LYS A 87 13.39 19.85 -13.37
C LYS A 87 12.65 20.79 -12.44
N THR A 88 11.81 21.68 -12.96
CA THR A 88 11.09 22.66 -12.16
C THR A 88 9.60 22.43 -12.27
N TRP A 89 8.98 22.10 -11.12
CA TRP A 89 7.54 21.88 -10.99
C TRP A 89 6.93 23.04 -10.21
N THR A 90 5.97 23.74 -10.81
CA THR A 90 5.24 24.83 -10.17
C THR A 90 3.79 24.41 -9.96
N PHE A 91 3.37 24.34 -8.70
CA PHE A 91 2.00 24.00 -8.31
C PHE A 91 1.22 25.27 -8.00
N THR A 92 0.02 25.39 -8.56
CA THR A 92 -0.98 26.40 -8.18
C THR A 92 -1.87 25.80 -7.09
N LEU A 93 -1.96 26.44 -5.93
CA LEU A 93 -2.66 25.93 -4.77
C LEU A 93 -4.12 26.40 -4.75
N ARG A 94 -4.99 25.53 -4.21
CA ARG A 94 -6.41 25.83 -4.00
C ARG A 94 -6.58 26.89 -2.93
N GLN A 95 -7.39 27.91 -3.22
CA GLN A 95 -7.72 28.99 -2.30
C GLN A 95 -8.97 28.65 -1.47
N GLY A 96 -9.10 29.25 -0.29
CA GLY A 96 -10.28 29.13 0.57
C GLY A 96 -10.42 27.78 1.30
N VAL A 97 -9.39 26.93 1.27
CA VAL A 97 -9.37 25.65 2.01
C VAL A 97 -9.05 25.91 3.47
N LYS A 98 -9.94 25.48 4.36
CA LYS A 98 -9.79 25.69 5.81
C LYS A 98 -9.20 24.46 6.48
N PHE A 99 -8.25 24.68 7.38
CA PHE A 99 -7.88 23.67 8.36
C PHE A 99 -8.99 23.52 9.42
N ASN A 100 -9.21 22.32 9.90
CA ASN A 100 -10.07 22.10 11.05
C ASN A 100 -9.43 22.63 12.35
N SER A 101 -10.13 22.54 13.46
CA SER A 101 -9.63 22.94 14.78
C SER A 101 -9.67 21.76 15.74
N ASN A 102 -8.79 21.79 16.75
CA ASN A 102 -8.81 20.87 17.87
C ASN A 102 -8.82 21.61 19.22
N LYS A 103 -8.75 20.89 20.32
CA LYS A 103 -8.76 21.48 21.68
C LYS A 103 -7.53 22.34 22.01
N TYR A 104 -6.45 22.25 21.24
CA TYR A 104 -5.21 22.98 21.48
C TYR A 104 -5.08 24.23 20.61
N PHE A 105 -5.75 24.27 19.44
CA PHE A 105 -5.57 25.32 18.47
C PHE A 105 -6.77 25.50 17.55
N LYS A 106 -7.04 26.77 17.22
CA LYS A 106 -7.99 27.18 16.20
C LYS A 106 -7.24 27.98 15.13
N PRO A 107 -7.17 27.51 13.89
CA PRO A 107 -6.49 28.21 12.79
C PRO A 107 -7.07 29.61 12.55
N THR A 108 -6.20 30.55 12.23
CA THR A 108 -6.56 31.97 11.94
C THR A 108 -6.49 32.32 10.46
N ARG A 109 -5.89 31.44 9.64
CA ARG A 109 -5.81 31.56 8.19
C ARG A 109 -6.20 30.27 7.49
N ASP A 110 -6.49 30.40 6.20
CA ASP A 110 -6.70 29.28 5.30
C ASP A 110 -5.35 28.62 4.90
N PHE A 111 -5.42 27.44 4.28
CA PHE A 111 -4.29 26.74 3.68
C PHE A 111 -3.58 27.62 2.64
N ASN A 112 -2.25 27.60 2.67
CA ASN A 112 -1.42 28.29 1.69
C ASN A 112 -0.04 27.61 1.50
N ALA A 113 0.86 28.27 0.78
CA ALA A 113 2.19 27.77 0.45
C ALA A 113 3.08 27.46 1.68
N ASP A 114 2.89 28.17 2.80
CA ASP A 114 3.69 27.95 4.01
C ASP A 114 3.44 26.55 4.59
N ASP A 115 2.21 26.03 4.45
CA ASP A 115 1.86 24.69 4.91
C ASP A 115 2.54 23.60 4.06
N VAL A 116 2.64 23.82 2.75
CA VAL A 116 3.37 22.94 1.84
C VAL A 116 4.86 22.94 2.18
N ILE A 117 5.48 24.12 2.33
CA ILE A 117 6.88 24.27 2.68
C ILE A 117 7.18 23.56 4.01
N PHE A 118 6.37 23.81 5.05
CA PHE A 118 6.51 23.16 6.34
C PHE A 118 6.48 21.63 6.21
N SER A 119 5.47 21.10 5.50
CA SER A 119 5.24 19.66 5.36
C SER A 119 6.40 18.95 4.65
N VAL A 120 7.02 19.64 3.68
CA VAL A 120 8.18 19.11 2.94
C VAL A 120 9.45 19.26 3.75
N MET A 121 9.73 20.47 4.26
CA MET A 121 10.99 20.77 4.94
C MET A 121 11.15 19.99 6.25
N ARG A 122 10.06 19.69 6.94
CA ARG A 122 10.08 18.79 8.09
C ARG A 122 10.68 17.43 7.75
N GLN A 123 10.41 16.89 6.57
CA GLN A 123 10.93 15.59 6.12
C GLN A 123 12.35 15.71 5.55
N MET A 124 12.61 16.79 4.82
CA MET A 124 13.80 16.97 4.01
C MET A 124 15.00 17.52 4.79
N ASP A 125 14.77 18.50 5.69
CA ASP A 125 15.86 19.22 6.39
C ASP A 125 16.05 18.70 7.80
N ALA A 126 17.16 17.98 8.03
CA ALA A 126 17.54 17.46 9.35
C ALA A 126 17.71 18.54 10.43
N LYS A 127 17.85 19.82 10.06
CA LYS A 127 17.94 20.96 10.99
C LYS A 127 16.57 21.59 11.27
N HIS A 128 15.53 21.18 10.55
CA HIS A 128 14.19 21.71 10.78
C HIS A 128 13.71 21.38 12.20
N PRO A 129 13.14 22.34 12.96
CA PRO A 129 12.75 22.12 14.37
C PRO A 129 11.84 20.92 14.61
N TYR A 130 11.06 20.54 13.59
CA TYR A 130 10.14 19.41 13.63
C TYR A 130 10.71 18.09 13.13
N HIS A 131 11.93 18.09 12.55
CA HIS A 131 12.48 16.88 11.92
C HIS A 131 12.60 15.70 12.91
N ASN A 132 13.05 15.97 14.14
CA ASN A 132 13.24 14.94 15.15
C ASN A 132 12.07 14.85 16.16
N VAL A 133 10.96 15.56 15.94
CA VAL A 133 9.77 15.45 16.78
C VAL A 133 9.12 14.09 16.56
N SER A 134 8.68 13.43 17.66
CA SER A 134 8.06 12.09 17.62
C SER A 134 8.93 11.01 16.98
N GLN A 135 10.26 11.11 17.11
CA GLN A 135 11.24 10.17 16.56
C GLN A 135 11.16 10.04 15.02
N GLY A 136 10.94 11.15 14.33
CA GLY A 136 10.72 11.20 12.88
C GLY A 136 11.73 10.39 12.09
N ASN A 137 11.28 9.27 11.55
CA ASN A 137 11.94 8.48 10.53
C ASN A 137 11.03 8.57 9.29
N TYR A 138 11.48 9.26 8.27
CA TYR A 138 10.69 9.55 7.07
C TYR A 138 10.97 8.50 5.99
N GLU A 139 10.72 7.22 6.33
CA GLU A 139 11.05 6.06 5.49
C GLU A 139 10.52 6.23 4.06
N TYR A 140 9.22 6.50 3.88
CA TYR A 140 8.67 6.64 2.54
C TYR A 140 9.29 7.78 1.73
N PHE A 141 9.53 8.93 2.36
CA PHE A 141 10.15 10.07 1.69
C PHE A 141 11.58 9.76 1.20
N THR A 142 12.33 9.01 2.00
CA THR A 142 13.70 8.59 1.67
C THR A 142 13.74 7.39 0.72
N ASP A 143 12.81 6.45 0.86
CA ASP A 143 12.77 5.23 0.04
C ASP A 143 12.41 5.53 -1.42
N VAL A 144 11.52 6.50 -1.68
CA VAL A 144 11.25 6.99 -3.03
C VAL A 144 12.35 7.96 -3.53
N GLY A 145 13.35 8.27 -2.71
CA GLY A 145 14.53 9.05 -3.07
C GLY A 145 14.29 10.55 -3.17
N LEU A 146 13.19 11.08 -2.62
CA LEU A 146 12.88 12.52 -2.69
C LEU A 146 13.90 13.39 -1.94
N ASP A 147 14.55 12.87 -0.90
CA ASP A 147 15.65 13.51 -0.17
C ASP A 147 16.86 13.85 -1.06
N LYS A 148 17.08 13.06 -2.11
CA LYS A 148 18.15 13.24 -3.09
C LYS A 148 17.66 13.93 -4.36
N LEU A 149 16.41 13.71 -4.72
CA LEU A 149 15.81 14.24 -5.94
C LEU A 149 15.50 15.74 -5.81
N ILE A 150 14.93 16.18 -4.68
CA ILE A 150 14.56 17.58 -4.46
C ILE A 150 15.81 18.38 -4.10
N LYS A 151 16.12 19.36 -4.95
CA LYS A 151 17.20 20.34 -4.69
C LYS A 151 16.72 21.46 -3.79
N GLU A 152 15.50 21.95 -4.04
CA GLU A 152 14.96 23.12 -3.36
C GLU A 152 13.43 23.16 -3.47
N VAL A 153 12.77 23.66 -2.42
CA VAL A 153 11.35 23.98 -2.43
C VAL A 153 11.19 25.47 -2.12
N LYS A 154 10.48 26.20 -2.99
CA LYS A 154 10.34 27.67 -2.92
C LYS A 154 8.88 28.08 -2.80
N LYS A 155 8.61 28.99 -1.89
CA LYS A 155 7.38 29.79 -1.92
C LYS A 155 7.55 30.87 -2.99
N VAL A 156 6.74 30.84 -4.04
CA VAL A 156 6.70 31.89 -5.06
C VAL A 156 5.81 33.03 -4.57
N ASP A 157 4.63 32.67 -4.08
CA ASP A 157 3.68 33.53 -3.36
C ASP A 157 2.78 32.65 -2.46
N ASP A 158 1.71 33.19 -1.89
CA ASP A 158 0.85 32.46 -0.97
C ASP A 158 0.14 31.25 -1.61
N TYR A 159 0.00 31.22 -2.94
CA TYR A 159 -0.72 30.17 -3.65
C TYR A 159 0.08 29.52 -4.78
N HIS A 160 1.39 29.76 -4.83
CA HIS A 160 2.29 29.09 -5.76
C HIS A 160 3.52 28.57 -5.04
N VAL A 161 3.77 27.26 -5.21
CA VAL A 161 4.97 26.57 -4.69
C VAL A 161 5.74 25.95 -5.85
N GLN A 162 7.05 26.11 -5.80
CA GLN A 162 7.95 25.56 -6.81
C GLN A 162 8.91 24.55 -6.20
N PHE A 163 9.00 23.38 -6.83
CA PHE A 163 9.99 22.35 -6.54
C PHE A 163 11.04 22.37 -7.64
N VAL A 164 12.29 22.46 -7.25
CA VAL A 164 13.43 22.34 -8.16
C VAL A 164 14.10 20.99 -7.90
N LEU A 165 14.26 20.19 -8.94
CA LEU A 165 14.83 18.84 -8.89
C LEU A 165 16.28 18.85 -9.37
N ASN A 166 17.08 17.92 -8.85
CA ASN A 166 18.44 17.69 -9.33
C ASN A 166 18.45 17.10 -10.75
N GLU A 167 17.45 16.27 -11.07
CA GLU A 167 17.23 15.63 -12.37
C GLU A 167 15.74 15.54 -12.71
N PRO A 168 15.33 15.41 -13.97
CA PRO A 168 13.94 15.22 -14.32
C PRO A 168 13.45 13.86 -13.81
N ASN A 169 12.22 13.83 -13.27
CA ASN A 169 11.60 12.61 -12.78
C ASN A 169 10.09 12.61 -13.09
N ALA A 170 9.63 11.67 -13.90
CA ALA A 170 8.24 11.57 -14.31
C ALA A 170 7.32 11.00 -13.21
N ALA A 171 7.85 10.24 -12.24
CA ALA A 171 7.10 9.73 -11.10
C ALA A 171 6.88 10.79 -10.01
N PHE A 172 7.63 11.92 -10.05
CA PHE A 172 7.58 12.98 -9.03
C PHE A 172 6.17 13.44 -8.67
N LEU A 173 5.29 13.58 -9.67
CA LEU A 173 3.90 13.98 -9.41
C LEU A 173 3.13 12.90 -8.65
N ALA A 174 3.36 11.64 -8.97
CA ALA A 174 2.70 10.51 -8.32
C ALA A 174 3.13 10.38 -6.85
N ASP A 175 4.38 10.69 -6.53
CA ASP A 175 4.88 10.67 -5.15
C ASP A 175 4.14 11.67 -4.25
N TRP A 176 3.69 12.81 -4.79
CA TRP A 176 2.88 13.79 -4.05
C TRP A 176 1.42 13.38 -3.85
N GLY A 177 1.01 12.24 -4.39
CA GLY A 177 -0.25 11.57 -4.10
C GLY A 177 -0.15 10.52 -2.98
N MET A 178 1.05 10.14 -2.53
CA MET A 178 1.25 9.15 -1.46
C MET A 178 0.91 9.70 -0.08
N ASP A 179 0.67 8.82 0.88
CA ASP A 179 0.19 9.17 2.22
C ASP A 179 1.16 10.09 2.99
N PHE A 180 2.48 9.89 2.87
CA PHE A 180 3.50 10.75 3.49
C PHE A 180 3.47 12.19 2.98
N ALA A 181 2.91 12.44 1.81
CA ALA A 181 2.80 13.77 1.22
C ALA A 181 1.60 14.57 1.75
N SER A 182 0.96 14.11 2.83
CA SER A 182 -0.11 14.82 3.54
C SER A 182 0.34 16.20 4.00
N ILE A 183 -0.50 17.21 3.78
CA ILE A 183 -0.18 18.60 4.13
C ILE A 183 -0.63 18.90 5.56
N LEU A 184 0.34 19.30 6.39
CA LEU A 184 0.16 19.68 7.78
C LEU A 184 0.06 21.20 7.91
N SER A 185 -0.53 21.70 9.00
CA SER A 185 -0.65 23.15 9.25
C SER A 185 0.64 23.70 9.87
N ALA A 186 1.30 24.61 9.15
CA ALA A 186 2.46 25.34 9.64
C ALA A 186 2.10 26.24 10.83
N GLU A 187 0.94 26.91 10.77
CA GLU A 187 0.46 27.78 11.84
C GLU A 187 0.25 27.01 13.15
N TYR A 188 -0.32 25.82 13.08
CA TYR A 188 -0.48 24.95 14.24
C TYR A 188 0.86 24.48 14.77
N ALA A 189 1.76 24.10 13.90
CA ALA A 189 3.11 23.68 14.28
C ALA A 189 3.83 24.80 15.00
N ASP A 190 3.86 26.01 14.46
CA ASP A 190 4.46 27.19 15.12
C ASP A 190 3.88 27.45 16.50
N ALA A 191 2.55 27.32 16.64
CA ALA A 191 1.88 27.52 17.92
C ALA A 191 2.28 26.44 18.96
N MET A 192 2.39 25.16 18.54
CA MET A 192 2.77 24.06 19.43
C MET A 192 4.25 24.13 19.81
N LEU A 193 5.11 24.52 18.89
CA LEU A 193 6.54 24.73 19.18
C LEU A 193 6.72 25.84 20.23
N LYS A 194 6.04 26.98 20.06
CA LYS A 194 6.05 28.09 21.03
C LYS A 194 5.51 27.70 22.41
N LYS A 195 4.55 26.75 22.47
CA LYS A 195 4.00 26.21 23.73
C LYS A 195 4.88 25.12 24.37
N GLY A 196 5.93 24.64 23.68
CA GLY A 196 6.78 23.55 24.16
C GLY A 196 6.10 22.16 24.10
N THR A 197 5.11 21.98 23.21
CA THR A 197 4.37 20.72 23.02
C THR A 197 4.30 20.37 21.53
N PRO A 198 5.43 20.31 20.80
CA PRO A 198 5.45 20.11 19.36
C PRO A 198 4.84 18.76 18.93
N GLU A 199 4.90 17.72 19.78
CA GLU A 199 4.34 16.39 19.54
C GLU A 199 2.81 16.40 19.37
N ASN A 200 2.13 17.47 19.79
CA ASN A 200 0.68 17.61 19.58
C ASN A 200 0.31 17.72 18.10
N VAL A 201 1.22 18.14 17.23
CA VAL A 201 0.99 18.16 15.77
C VAL A 201 0.77 16.74 15.25
N ASP A 202 1.48 15.76 15.81
CA ASP A 202 1.42 14.36 15.40
C ASP A 202 0.31 13.57 16.13
N ASN A 203 0.06 13.90 17.41
CA ASN A 203 -0.88 13.18 18.27
C ASN A 203 -2.33 13.71 18.17
N TRP A 204 -2.49 15.01 17.90
CA TRP A 204 -3.77 15.70 17.80
C TRP A 204 -3.81 16.56 16.55
N PRO A 205 -3.82 15.93 15.37
CA PRO A 205 -3.64 16.61 14.11
C PRO A 205 -4.72 17.64 13.81
N ILE A 206 -4.33 18.66 13.06
CA ILE A 206 -5.19 19.58 12.33
C ILE A 206 -4.91 19.39 10.85
N GLY A 207 -5.92 19.05 10.08
CA GLY A 207 -5.83 18.83 8.65
C GLY A 207 -6.97 19.49 7.88
N THR A 208 -6.98 19.29 6.58
CA THR A 208 -7.99 19.79 5.64
C THR A 208 -8.98 18.72 5.21
N GLY A 209 -8.82 17.50 5.70
CA GLY A 209 -9.58 16.31 5.30
C GLY A 209 -11.05 16.31 5.74
N PRO A 210 -11.80 15.26 5.31
CA PRO A 210 -13.25 15.18 5.54
C PRO A 210 -13.66 15.01 7.00
N TYR A 211 -12.76 14.56 7.87
CA TYR A 211 -13.06 14.32 9.28
C TYR A 211 -12.06 14.99 10.21
N VAL A 212 -12.46 15.12 11.48
CA VAL A 212 -11.70 15.70 12.58
C VAL A 212 -11.58 14.68 13.69
N LEU A 213 -10.36 14.45 14.20
CA LEU A 213 -10.12 13.54 15.32
C LEU A 213 -10.74 14.09 16.61
N GLN A 214 -11.63 13.30 17.22
CA GLN A 214 -12.30 13.64 18.48
C GLN A 214 -11.71 12.89 19.68
N GLN A 215 -11.45 11.62 19.50
CA GLN A 215 -10.98 10.75 20.58
C GLN A 215 -10.19 9.57 20.01
N TYR A 216 -9.14 9.19 20.70
CA TYR A 216 -8.44 7.94 20.49
C TYR A 216 -8.30 7.20 21.83
N LYS A 217 -8.68 5.93 21.82
CA LYS A 217 -8.42 4.96 22.87
C LYS A 217 -7.71 3.79 22.21
N THR A 218 -6.42 3.67 22.50
CA THR A 218 -5.52 2.64 21.94
C THR A 218 -6.16 1.24 22.08
N ASP A 219 -6.05 0.44 21.05
CA ASP A 219 -6.54 -0.94 20.94
C ASP A 219 -8.06 -1.11 21.18
N ALA A 220 -8.79 -0.01 21.17
CA ALA A 220 -10.24 -0.03 21.35
C ALA A 220 -10.98 0.72 20.22
N GLN A 221 -10.82 2.04 20.14
CA GLN A 221 -11.56 2.82 19.15
C GLN A 221 -10.92 4.18 18.86
N ILE A 222 -11.22 4.69 17.64
CA ILE A 222 -10.98 6.06 17.23
C ILE A 222 -12.32 6.68 16.86
N ARG A 223 -12.58 7.92 17.29
CA ARG A 223 -13.79 8.65 16.94
C ARG A 223 -13.46 9.89 16.16
N TYR A 224 -14.14 10.06 15.06
CA TYR A 224 -14.04 11.22 14.20
C TYR A 224 -15.41 11.89 14.06
N LEU A 225 -15.38 13.19 13.84
CA LEU A 225 -16.54 14.02 13.51
C LEU A 225 -16.36 14.58 12.10
N ALA A 226 -17.43 14.63 11.32
CA ALA A 226 -17.40 15.25 9.99
C ALA A 226 -16.86 16.69 10.08
N ASN A 227 -15.96 17.05 9.17
CA ASN A 227 -15.44 18.41 9.05
C ASN A 227 -16.52 19.31 8.41
N PRO A 228 -17.10 20.28 9.15
CA PRO A 228 -18.16 21.13 8.64
C PRO A 228 -17.69 22.08 7.53
N ASN A 229 -16.39 22.28 7.40
CA ASN A 229 -15.76 23.17 6.43
C ASN A 229 -14.99 22.40 5.35
N TYR A 230 -15.33 21.11 5.13
CA TYR A 230 -14.64 20.33 4.11
C TYR A 230 -14.83 20.94 2.72
N TRP A 231 -13.75 21.20 2.05
CA TRP A 231 -13.72 21.97 0.80
C TRP A 231 -14.34 21.25 -0.40
N GLU A 232 -14.43 19.93 -0.39
CA GLU A 232 -15.14 19.15 -1.42
C GLU A 232 -16.67 19.07 -1.18
N GLY A 233 -17.16 19.70 -0.14
CA GLY A 233 -18.58 19.74 0.21
C GLY A 233 -18.92 18.99 1.50
N PRO A 234 -20.22 18.96 1.86
CA PRO A 234 -20.65 18.38 3.14
C PRO A 234 -20.42 16.88 3.18
N VAL A 235 -19.81 16.41 4.27
CA VAL A 235 -19.63 14.98 4.56
C VAL A 235 -20.96 14.42 5.08
N PRO A 236 -21.56 13.41 4.42
CA PRO A 236 -22.92 12.96 4.74
C PRO A 236 -23.02 12.22 6.06
N THR A 237 -21.96 11.52 6.49
CA THR A 237 -21.92 10.79 7.77
C THR A 237 -21.28 11.65 8.83
N LYS A 238 -22.04 11.99 9.88
CA LYS A 238 -21.60 12.88 10.96
C LYS A 238 -20.52 12.25 11.83
N HIS A 239 -20.65 10.98 12.15
CA HIS A 239 -19.75 10.25 13.04
C HIS A 239 -19.11 9.07 12.30
N LEU A 240 -17.78 9.06 12.23
CA LEU A 240 -17.01 7.91 11.77
C LEU A 240 -16.27 7.32 12.97
N ILE A 241 -16.47 6.02 13.21
CA ILE A 241 -15.85 5.31 14.34
C ILE A 241 -15.02 4.16 13.79
N PHE A 242 -13.76 4.10 14.18
CA PHE A 242 -12.93 2.91 13.94
C PHE A 242 -12.98 2.04 15.21
N SER A 243 -13.55 0.86 15.10
CA SER A 243 -13.53 -0.18 16.13
C SER A 243 -12.33 -1.09 15.89
N ILE A 244 -11.33 -1.05 16.76
CA ILE A 244 -10.14 -1.88 16.60
C ILE A 244 -10.51 -3.34 16.83
N THR A 245 -10.39 -4.16 15.81
CA THR A 245 -10.85 -5.55 15.79
C THR A 245 -9.85 -6.39 14.99
N PRO A 246 -8.73 -6.82 15.60
CA PRO A 246 -7.65 -7.51 14.88
C PRO A 246 -8.04 -8.87 14.29
N ASP A 247 -8.87 -9.62 14.98
CA ASP A 247 -9.28 -10.95 14.55
C ASP A 247 -10.27 -10.90 13.38
N VAL A 248 -9.93 -11.56 12.27
CA VAL A 248 -10.70 -11.54 11.02
C VAL A 248 -12.07 -12.21 11.14
N GLN A 249 -12.23 -13.20 12.03
CA GLN A 249 -13.51 -13.87 12.25
C GLN A 249 -14.44 -12.96 13.04
N THR A 250 -13.90 -12.29 14.05
CA THR A 250 -14.63 -11.30 14.85
C THR A 250 -15.07 -10.11 14.00
N ARG A 251 -14.22 -9.64 13.04
CA ARG A 251 -14.63 -8.59 12.10
C ARG A 251 -15.86 -9.00 11.28
N LEU A 252 -15.85 -10.22 10.71
CA LEU A 252 -17.00 -10.71 9.96
C LEU A 252 -18.25 -10.86 10.84
N ALA A 253 -18.11 -11.41 12.04
CA ALA A 253 -19.23 -11.55 12.98
C ALA A 253 -19.87 -10.18 13.31
N LYS A 254 -19.07 -9.16 13.58
CA LYS A 254 -19.54 -7.78 13.81
C LYS A 254 -20.21 -7.16 12.59
N LEU A 255 -19.72 -7.45 11.37
CA LEU A 255 -20.37 -7.00 10.14
C LEU A 255 -21.76 -7.66 9.98
N GLN A 256 -21.88 -8.95 10.29
CA GLN A 256 -23.15 -9.70 10.21
C GLN A 256 -24.18 -9.20 11.23
N THR A 257 -23.75 -8.87 12.46
CA THR A 257 -24.62 -8.36 13.53
C THR A 257 -24.88 -6.85 13.44
N ASN A 258 -24.34 -6.17 12.41
CA ASN A 258 -24.43 -4.72 12.23
C ASN A 258 -23.72 -3.88 13.31
N GLU A 259 -22.80 -4.48 14.05
CA GLU A 259 -21.90 -3.75 14.96
C GLU A 259 -20.80 -2.99 14.19
N CYS A 260 -20.49 -3.41 12.97
CA CYS A 260 -19.69 -2.68 11.99
C CYS A 260 -20.44 -2.63 10.67
N GLN A 261 -20.22 -1.56 9.91
CA GLN A 261 -20.79 -1.40 8.55
C GLN A 261 -19.78 -1.68 7.46
N ILE A 262 -18.49 -1.62 7.78
CA ILE A 262 -17.38 -1.80 6.82
C ILE A 262 -16.27 -2.62 7.50
N ILE A 263 -15.73 -3.61 6.80
CA ILE A 263 -14.54 -4.37 7.21
C ILE A 263 -13.51 -4.44 6.09
N PRO A 264 -12.21 -4.26 6.36
CA PRO A 264 -11.14 -4.51 5.42
C PRO A 264 -10.78 -6.00 5.39
N ALA A 265 -10.17 -6.42 4.28
CA ALA A 265 -9.46 -7.69 4.10
C ALA A 265 -10.15 -8.93 4.72
N PRO A 266 -11.41 -9.25 4.33
CA PRO A 266 -11.98 -10.53 4.69
C PRO A 266 -11.15 -11.68 4.11
N SER A 267 -11.04 -12.77 4.86
CA SER A 267 -10.30 -13.95 4.39
C SER A 267 -11.02 -14.64 3.22
N PRO A 268 -10.30 -15.19 2.23
CA PRO A 268 -10.91 -15.92 1.11
C PRO A 268 -11.90 -17.02 1.54
N VAL A 269 -11.66 -17.70 2.66
CA VAL A 269 -12.58 -18.73 3.20
C VAL A 269 -13.93 -18.15 3.67
N GLN A 270 -14.04 -16.83 3.84
CA GLN A 270 -15.26 -16.14 4.27
C GLN A 270 -16.09 -15.63 3.08
N PHE A 271 -15.54 -15.66 1.85
CA PHE A 271 -16.19 -15.03 0.68
C PHE A 271 -17.58 -15.60 0.39
N ASP A 272 -17.73 -16.91 0.44
CA ASP A 272 -19.03 -17.54 0.20
C ASP A 272 -20.07 -17.17 1.27
N GLN A 273 -19.62 -17.08 2.54
CA GLN A 273 -20.48 -16.64 3.64
C GLN A 273 -20.95 -15.19 3.44
N ILE A 274 -20.09 -14.31 2.95
CA ILE A 274 -20.44 -12.91 2.65
C ILE A 274 -21.37 -12.83 1.45
N LYS A 275 -21.03 -13.52 0.33
CA LYS A 275 -21.82 -13.48 -0.92
C LYS A 275 -23.22 -14.06 -0.76
N ASN A 276 -23.38 -15.07 0.10
CA ASN A 276 -24.69 -15.71 0.35
C ASN A 276 -25.56 -14.94 1.36
N ASN A 277 -25.04 -13.90 1.99
CA ASN A 277 -25.81 -13.05 2.90
C ASN A 277 -26.30 -11.79 2.15
N LYS A 278 -27.62 -11.68 1.96
CA LYS A 278 -28.27 -10.56 1.26
C LYS A 278 -28.04 -9.17 1.88
N ASP A 279 -27.67 -9.14 3.17
CA ASP A 279 -27.40 -7.91 3.90
C ASP A 279 -25.95 -7.45 3.78
N LEU A 280 -25.11 -8.20 3.07
CA LEU A 280 -23.69 -7.94 2.90
C LEU A 280 -23.31 -7.81 1.43
N THR A 281 -22.24 -7.07 1.17
CA THR A 281 -21.63 -6.95 -0.16
C THR A 281 -20.14 -7.19 -0.05
N LEU A 282 -19.62 -8.14 -0.82
CA LEU A 282 -18.18 -8.33 -1.02
C LEU A 282 -17.73 -7.49 -2.21
N HIS A 283 -16.81 -6.58 -1.97
CA HIS A 283 -16.18 -5.76 -2.99
C HIS A 283 -14.79 -6.28 -3.32
N THR A 284 -14.44 -6.18 -4.60
CA THR A 284 -13.15 -6.65 -5.13
C THR A 284 -12.49 -5.55 -5.93
N ILE A 285 -11.20 -5.36 -5.72
CA ILE A 285 -10.36 -4.41 -6.46
C ILE A 285 -9.17 -5.16 -7.02
N ASP A 286 -8.88 -4.94 -8.30
CA ASP A 286 -7.64 -5.42 -8.91
C ASP A 286 -6.49 -4.55 -8.42
N ALA A 287 -5.68 -5.11 -7.52
CA ALA A 287 -4.60 -4.38 -6.88
C ALA A 287 -3.37 -4.24 -7.80
N LEU A 288 -2.63 -3.13 -7.67
CA LEU A 288 -1.34 -2.95 -8.32
C LEU A 288 -0.26 -3.74 -7.56
N ASN A 289 -0.19 -5.05 -7.81
CA ASN A 289 0.81 -5.91 -7.19
C ASN A 289 1.22 -7.05 -8.12
N VAL A 290 2.35 -7.65 -7.81
CA VAL A 290 2.83 -8.89 -8.44
C VAL A 290 3.54 -9.77 -7.41
N GLY A 291 3.15 -11.04 -7.36
CA GLY A 291 3.89 -12.10 -6.68
C GLY A 291 4.76 -12.85 -7.69
N TYR A 292 5.98 -13.15 -7.31
CA TYR A 292 6.95 -13.80 -8.19
C TYR A 292 7.88 -14.73 -7.43
N LEU A 293 8.56 -15.60 -8.17
CA LEU A 293 9.76 -16.29 -7.72
C LEU A 293 10.96 -15.73 -8.47
N ALA A 294 11.89 -15.11 -7.74
CA ALA A 294 13.13 -14.57 -8.30
C ALA A 294 14.20 -15.67 -8.39
N PHE A 295 14.96 -15.67 -9.49
CA PHE A 295 16.19 -16.43 -9.65
C PHE A 295 17.39 -15.54 -9.34
N ASN A 296 18.27 -15.94 -8.42
CA ASN A 296 19.51 -15.21 -8.19
C ASN A 296 20.49 -15.42 -9.36
N THR A 297 20.53 -14.47 -10.27
CA THR A 297 21.33 -14.60 -11.50
C THR A 297 22.84 -14.49 -11.30
N GLU A 298 23.31 -14.14 -10.11
CA GLU A 298 24.73 -14.20 -9.74
C GLU A 298 25.19 -15.62 -9.34
N LYS A 299 24.25 -16.57 -9.18
CA LYS A 299 24.53 -17.95 -8.77
C LYS A 299 24.29 -18.96 -9.91
N LYS A 300 25.17 -19.95 -9.99
CA LYS A 300 24.94 -21.10 -10.87
C LYS A 300 23.89 -22.03 -10.28
N PRO A 301 23.03 -22.62 -11.12
CA PRO A 301 23.01 -22.50 -12.59
C PRO A 301 22.08 -21.39 -13.10
N PHE A 302 21.60 -20.46 -12.24
CA PHE A 302 20.63 -19.42 -12.58
C PHE A 302 21.22 -18.25 -13.36
N ASP A 303 22.55 -18.18 -13.53
CA ASP A 303 23.24 -17.30 -14.47
C ASP A 303 22.92 -17.65 -15.94
N ASN A 304 22.52 -18.90 -16.22
CA ASN A 304 22.13 -19.35 -17.54
C ASN A 304 20.64 -19.10 -17.82
N VAL A 305 20.34 -18.31 -18.86
CA VAL A 305 18.97 -17.97 -19.25
C VAL A 305 18.14 -19.20 -19.62
N LEU A 306 18.73 -20.23 -20.25
CA LEU A 306 18.02 -21.47 -20.61
C LEU A 306 17.48 -22.19 -19.37
N VAL A 307 18.20 -22.16 -18.25
CA VAL A 307 17.74 -22.72 -16.97
C VAL A 307 16.54 -21.95 -16.43
N ARG A 308 16.61 -20.62 -16.45
CA ARG A 308 15.50 -19.77 -15.98
C ARG A 308 14.25 -19.95 -16.83
N GLN A 309 14.40 -20.02 -18.15
CA GLN A 309 13.31 -20.32 -19.07
C GLN A 309 12.73 -21.73 -18.86
N ALA A 310 13.60 -22.72 -18.66
CA ALA A 310 13.16 -24.08 -18.37
C ALA A 310 12.28 -24.16 -17.11
N LEU A 311 12.69 -23.48 -16.03
CA LEU A 311 11.95 -23.48 -14.78
C LEU A 311 10.63 -22.69 -14.88
N ASN A 312 10.56 -21.66 -15.73
CA ASN A 312 9.30 -21.02 -16.08
C ASN A 312 8.33 -22.00 -16.76
N TYR A 313 8.79 -22.76 -17.78
CA TYR A 313 7.97 -23.81 -18.43
C TYR A 313 7.64 -24.97 -17.49
N ALA A 314 8.48 -25.26 -16.50
CA ALA A 314 8.24 -26.33 -15.54
C ALA A 314 7.23 -25.96 -14.45
N THR A 315 6.79 -24.72 -14.32
CA THR A 315 5.92 -24.26 -13.22
C THR A 315 4.49 -24.05 -13.70
N ASP A 316 3.54 -24.81 -13.13
CA ASP A 316 2.10 -24.68 -13.42
C ASP A 316 1.49 -23.52 -12.61
N LYS A 317 1.65 -22.30 -13.13
CA LYS A 317 1.12 -21.08 -12.50
C LYS A 317 -0.40 -21.11 -12.35
N GLN A 318 -1.12 -21.68 -13.32
CA GLN A 318 -2.58 -21.74 -13.27
C GLN A 318 -3.05 -22.66 -12.14
N ALA A 319 -2.43 -23.82 -11.97
CA ALA A 319 -2.72 -24.73 -10.86
C ALA A 319 -2.44 -24.07 -9.51
N ILE A 320 -1.31 -23.32 -9.40
CA ILE A 320 -0.96 -22.57 -8.19
C ILE A 320 -2.03 -21.53 -7.86
N VAL A 321 -2.42 -20.71 -8.84
CA VAL A 321 -3.44 -19.66 -8.63
C VAL A 321 -4.76 -20.27 -8.20
N ASN A 322 -5.20 -21.33 -8.86
CA ASN A 322 -6.46 -22.01 -8.53
C ASN A 322 -6.43 -22.59 -7.09
N ALA A 323 -5.33 -23.23 -6.70
CA ALA A 323 -5.24 -23.94 -5.42
C ALA A 323 -4.96 -23.02 -4.22
N VAL A 324 -4.30 -21.88 -4.43
CA VAL A 324 -3.81 -21.03 -3.35
C VAL A 324 -4.58 -19.72 -3.22
N PHE A 325 -4.95 -19.11 -4.34
CA PHE A 325 -5.63 -17.81 -4.32
C PHE A 325 -7.16 -17.92 -4.18
N LEU A 326 -7.77 -19.07 -4.49
CA LEU A 326 -9.20 -19.32 -4.28
C LEU A 326 -10.10 -18.21 -4.88
N GLY A 327 -9.76 -17.72 -6.08
CA GLY A 327 -10.45 -16.61 -6.73
C GLY A 327 -9.99 -15.20 -6.34
N SER A 328 -9.03 -15.10 -5.41
CA SER A 328 -8.45 -13.80 -4.98
C SER A 328 -7.24 -13.36 -5.79
N GLY A 329 -6.97 -13.96 -6.95
CA GLY A 329 -5.85 -13.61 -7.81
C GLY A 329 -6.01 -14.11 -9.24
N SER A 330 -5.13 -13.65 -10.11
CA SER A 330 -5.00 -14.06 -11.50
C SER A 330 -3.53 -14.38 -11.83
N VAL A 331 -3.29 -15.19 -12.86
CA VAL A 331 -1.92 -15.50 -13.32
C VAL A 331 -1.24 -14.23 -13.84
N ALA A 332 -0.02 -14.00 -13.36
CA ALA A 332 0.85 -12.93 -13.85
C ALA A 332 1.77 -13.42 -14.98
N LYS A 333 2.11 -12.53 -15.89
CA LYS A 333 3.07 -12.78 -17.00
C LYS A 333 4.15 -11.70 -17.12
N SER A 334 4.02 -10.62 -16.36
CA SER A 334 4.80 -9.40 -16.45
C SER A 334 5.23 -8.95 -15.06
N PRO A 335 6.33 -8.20 -14.94
CA PRO A 335 6.66 -7.50 -13.70
C PRO A 335 5.67 -6.39 -13.38
N LEU A 336 4.97 -5.83 -14.38
CA LEU A 336 3.92 -4.84 -14.17
C LEU A 336 2.54 -5.51 -14.04
N PRO A 337 1.66 -5.04 -13.13
CA PRO A 337 0.27 -5.49 -13.06
C PRO A 337 -0.57 -5.01 -14.26
N PRO A 338 -1.66 -5.72 -14.64
CA PRO A 338 -2.42 -5.48 -15.88
C PRO A 338 -3.04 -4.09 -16.05
N ASN A 339 -3.34 -3.40 -14.96
CA ASN A 339 -3.98 -2.08 -14.93
C ASN A 339 -2.98 -0.92 -14.74
N MET A 340 -1.69 -1.18 -14.94
CA MET A 340 -0.63 -0.18 -14.85
C MET A 340 -0.28 0.39 -16.22
N LEU A 341 0.12 1.67 -16.26
CA LEU A 341 0.63 2.32 -17.47
C LEU A 341 1.78 1.50 -18.06
N GLY A 342 1.76 1.26 -19.36
CA GLY A 342 2.82 0.53 -20.06
C GLY A 342 2.82 -0.99 -19.84
N TYR A 343 1.73 -1.56 -19.23
CA TYR A 343 1.57 -3.01 -19.21
C TYR A 343 1.44 -3.57 -20.63
N ASN A 344 2.37 -4.46 -21.03
CA ASN A 344 2.34 -5.09 -22.35
C ASN A 344 1.27 -6.19 -22.42
N LYS A 345 0.09 -5.83 -22.96
CA LYS A 345 -1.02 -6.79 -23.14
C LYS A 345 -0.64 -7.94 -24.08
N ASN A 346 0.26 -7.70 -25.02
CA ASN A 346 0.69 -8.66 -26.04
C ASN A 346 1.90 -9.49 -25.61
N LEU A 347 2.44 -9.26 -24.38
CA LEU A 347 3.55 -10.03 -23.86
C LEU A 347 3.20 -11.52 -23.86
N LYS A 348 4.10 -12.35 -24.39
CA LYS A 348 3.99 -13.80 -24.31
C LYS A 348 4.16 -14.27 -22.86
N ASP A 349 3.63 -15.46 -22.57
CA ASP A 349 3.82 -16.11 -21.28
C ASP A 349 4.48 -17.50 -21.48
N TYR A 350 5.03 -18.02 -20.39
CA TYR A 350 5.54 -19.38 -20.31
C TYR A 350 4.39 -20.32 -19.90
N ASN A 351 3.77 -20.95 -20.89
CA ASN A 351 2.76 -21.99 -20.61
C ASN A 351 3.44 -23.23 -20.01
N TYR A 352 2.78 -23.86 -19.05
CA TYR A 352 3.27 -25.08 -18.44
C TYR A 352 3.56 -26.16 -19.47
N ASP A 353 4.83 -26.55 -19.61
CA ASP A 353 5.33 -27.53 -20.58
C ASP A 353 6.60 -28.21 -20.02
N PRO A 354 6.46 -29.28 -19.21
CA PRO A 354 7.59 -30.00 -18.63
C PRO A 354 8.52 -30.62 -19.68
N GLU A 355 8.03 -31.00 -20.85
CA GLU A 355 8.89 -31.58 -21.89
C GLU A 355 9.80 -30.53 -22.55
N LYS A 356 9.27 -29.35 -22.79
CA LYS A 356 10.07 -28.21 -23.23
C LYS A 356 11.09 -27.79 -22.17
N ALA A 357 10.70 -27.83 -20.90
CA ALA A 357 11.61 -27.56 -19.80
C ALA A 357 12.80 -28.55 -19.77
N LYS A 358 12.56 -29.85 -19.90
CA LYS A 358 13.60 -30.87 -20.02
C LYS A 358 14.53 -30.63 -21.22
N ALA A 359 13.96 -30.27 -22.38
CA ALA A 359 14.73 -29.97 -23.56
C ALA A 359 15.68 -28.78 -23.35
N LEU A 360 15.22 -27.71 -22.69
CA LEU A 360 16.04 -26.55 -22.35
C LEU A 360 17.12 -26.87 -21.31
N LEU A 361 16.81 -27.68 -20.29
CA LEU A 361 17.79 -28.14 -19.30
C LEU A 361 18.87 -28.99 -19.96
N LYS A 362 18.52 -29.86 -20.92
CA LYS A 362 19.49 -30.62 -21.72
C LYS A 362 20.40 -29.71 -22.53
N GLN A 363 19.85 -28.68 -23.19
CA GLN A 363 20.65 -27.66 -23.93
C GLN A 363 21.60 -26.91 -22.98
N ALA A 364 21.19 -26.69 -21.73
CA ALA A 364 22.03 -26.08 -20.70
C ALA A 364 23.07 -27.04 -20.10
N GLY A 365 23.14 -28.31 -20.53
CA GLY A 365 24.04 -29.34 -19.97
C GLY A 365 23.60 -29.89 -18.61
N LEU A 366 22.33 -29.74 -18.26
CA LEU A 366 21.75 -30.11 -16.96
C LEU A 366 20.64 -31.16 -17.09
N GLU A 367 20.74 -32.08 -18.04
CA GLU A 367 19.78 -33.15 -18.27
C GLU A 367 19.57 -34.08 -17.06
N LYS A 368 20.58 -34.19 -16.16
CA LYS A 368 20.50 -34.94 -14.91
C LYS A 368 19.83 -34.18 -13.77
N GLY A 369 19.40 -32.91 -14.01
CA GLY A 369 18.88 -32.01 -13.01
C GLY A 369 19.97 -31.43 -12.10
N PHE A 370 19.51 -30.73 -11.05
CA PHE A 370 20.39 -30.10 -10.06
C PHE A 370 19.60 -29.86 -8.76
N GLU A 371 20.31 -29.44 -7.71
CA GLU A 371 19.72 -29.07 -6.42
C GLU A 371 19.76 -27.56 -6.24
N ALA A 372 18.71 -26.98 -5.62
CA ALA A 372 18.63 -25.55 -5.32
C ALA A 372 17.79 -25.30 -4.07
N THR A 373 18.02 -24.19 -3.38
CA THR A 373 17.16 -23.71 -2.32
C THR A 373 16.01 -22.87 -2.90
N LEU A 374 14.81 -23.08 -2.36
CA LEU A 374 13.61 -22.27 -2.63
C LEU A 374 13.19 -21.59 -1.33
N TRP A 375 13.39 -20.29 -1.26
CA TRP A 375 13.03 -19.51 -0.09
C TRP A 375 11.54 -19.21 -0.09
N SER A 376 10.85 -19.59 0.98
CA SER A 376 9.43 -19.36 1.20
C SER A 376 9.23 -18.26 2.22
N MET A 377 8.44 -17.23 1.87
CA MET A 377 8.13 -16.12 2.78
C MET A 377 7.42 -16.62 4.03
N PRO A 378 7.77 -16.13 5.23
CA PRO A 378 7.08 -16.49 6.48
C PRO A 378 5.77 -15.71 6.68
N VAL A 379 5.51 -14.67 5.86
CA VAL A 379 4.38 -13.76 5.98
C VAL A 379 3.41 -13.91 4.80
N GLN A 380 2.13 -13.64 5.05
CA GLN A 380 1.10 -13.60 4.02
C GLN A 380 1.01 -12.21 3.40
N ARG A 381 0.73 -12.16 2.09
CA ARG A 381 0.49 -10.93 1.32
C ARG A 381 -0.61 -11.18 0.29
N PRO A 382 -1.32 -10.17 -0.22
CA PRO A 382 -2.32 -10.34 -1.28
C PRO A 382 -1.77 -11.05 -2.52
N TYR A 383 -0.52 -10.76 -2.89
CA TYR A 383 0.19 -11.40 -4.00
C TYR A 383 0.81 -12.76 -3.65
N ASN A 384 0.77 -13.17 -2.38
CA ASN A 384 1.30 -14.45 -1.88
C ASN A 384 0.56 -14.86 -0.59
N PRO A 385 -0.70 -15.36 -0.69
CA PRO A 385 -1.52 -15.65 0.47
C PRO A 385 -1.08 -16.91 1.24
N ASN A 386 -0.28 -17.78 0.63
CA ASN A 386 0.29 -18.97 1.28
C ASN A 386 1.59 -19.40 0.60
N SER A 387 2.68 -18.74 0.97
CA SER A 387 4.01 -18.95 0.39
C SER A 387 4.50 -20.39 0.51
N ARG A 388 4.24 -21.04 1.64
CA ARG A 388 4.63 -22.43 1.86
C ARG A 388 3.96 -23.36 0.84
N ARG A 389 2.66 -23.20 0.63
CA ARG A 389 1.90 -24.00 -0.33
C ARG A 389 2.35 -23.75 -1.77
N ILE A 390 2.61 -22.51 -2.12
CA ILE A 390 3.18 -22.16 -3.44
C ILE A 390 4.54 -22.85 -3.64
N ALA A 391 5.43 -22.78 -2.64
CA ALA A 391 6.73 -23.42 -2.70
C ALA A 391 6.64 -24.93 -2.87
N GLU A 392 5.74 -25.62 -2.17
CA GLU A 392 5.51 -27.06 -2.27
C GLU A 392 5.01 -27.46 -3.68
N MET A 393 4.14 -26.67 -4.28
CA MET A 393 3.67 -26.92 -5.65
C MET A 393 4.79 -26.72 -6.66
N ILE A 394 5.59 -25.66 -6.55
CA ILE A 394 6.76 -25.43 -7.40
C ILE A 394 7.79 -26.56 -7.23
N GLN A 395 8.08 -26.97 -5.99
CA GLN A 395 8.97 -28.10 -5.70
C GLN A 395 8.51 -29.39 -6.41
N SER A 396 7.21 -29.68 -6.34
CA SER A 396 6.62 -30.84 -7.01
C SER A 396 6.73 -30.76 -8.53
N ASP A 397 6.51 -29.58 -9.10
CA ASP A 397 6.60 -29.37 -10.55
C ASP A 397 8.05 -29.49 -11.04
N TRP A 398 8.99 -28.88 -10.34
CA TRP A 398 10.42 -28.94 -10.70
C TRP A 398 11.01 -30.33 -10.56
N ALA A 399 10.51 -31.15 -9.62
CA ALA A 399 10.92 -32.54 -9.49
C ALA A 399 10.63 -33.37 -10.76
N LYS A 400 9.57 -33.05 -11.52
CA LYS A 400 9.20 -33.73 -12.78
C LYS A 400 10.25 -33.53 -13.89
N VAL A 401 11.07 -32.48 -13.76
CA VAL A 401 12.15 -32.14 -14.71
C VAL A 401 13.54 -32.38 -14.12
N GLY A 402 13.63 -33.08 -12.98
CA GLY A 402 14.90 -33.49 -12.34
C GLY A 402 15.50 -32.46 -11.38
N VAL A 403 14.82 -31.34 -11.11
CA VAL A 403 15.32 -30.30 -10.20
C VAL A 403 14.80 -30.55 -8.79
N LYS A 404 15.72 -30.66 -7.83
CA LYS A 404 15.43 -30.90 -6.41
C LYS A 404 15.47 -29.57 -5.65
N ALA A 405 14.32 -28.98 -5.42
CA ALA A 405 14.20 -27.75 -4.63
C ALA A 405 14.11 -28.07 -3.13
N LYS A 406 14.99 -27.50 -2.32
CA LYS A 406 14.91 -27.55 -0.85
C LYS A 406 14.21 -26.29 -0.35
N ILE A 407 13.00 -26.45 0.19
CA ILE A 407 12.25 -25.32 0.75
C ILE A 407 12.86 -24.92 2.09
N VAL A 408 13.19 -23.62 2.23
CA VAL A 408 13.68 -23.01 3.46
C VAL A 408 12.86 -21.74 3.77
N SER A 409 12.76 -21.39 5.04
CA SER A 409 12.10 -20.18 5.51
C SER A 409 12.86 -19.64 6.71
N PHE A 410 12.86 -18.33 6.87
CA PHE A 410 13.53 -17.61 7.95
C PHE A 410 12.53 -16.65 8.60
N GLU A 411 12.85 -16.10 9.76
CA GLU A 411 12.11 -14.95 10.29
C GLU A 411 12.14 -13.81 9.26
N TRP A 412 11.11 -12.96 9.26
CA TRP A 412 10.92 -11.98 8.17
C TRP A 412 12.09 -11.01 8.01
N GLY A 413 12.63 -10.49 9.11
CA GLY A 413 13.80 -9.62 9.07
C GLY A 413 15.05 -10.30 8.52
N GLU A 414 15.30 -11.55 8.92
CA GLU A 414 16.37 -12.40 8.38
C GLU A 414 16.16 -12.70 6.89
N TYR A 415 14.92 -13.01 6.51
CA TYR A 415 14.55 -13.24 5.11
C TYR A 415 14.94 -12.06 4.23
N LEU A 416 14.55 -10.86 4.63
CA LEU A 416 14.86 -9.62 3.90
C LEU A 416 16.36 -9.32 3.88
N ALA A 417 17.04 -9.50 5.02
CA ALA A 417 18.48 -9.26 5.13
C ALA A 417 19.28 -10.24 4.25
N GLY A 418 18.92 -11.53 4.26
CA GLY A 418 19.55 -12.55 3.42
C GLY A 418 19.28 -12.33 1.93
N MET A 419 18.06 -11.90 1.56
CA MET A 419 17.76 -11.54 0.18
C MET A 419 18.62 -10.37 -0.31
N ARG A 420 18.73 -9.30 0.50
CA ARG A 420 19.60 -8.15 0.17
C ARG A 420 21.06 -8.55 -0.04
N LYS A 421 21.56 -9.52 0.74
CA LYS A 421 22.92 -10.07 0.58
C LYS A 421 23.06 -11.07 -0.58
N GLY A 422 21.96 -11.51 -1.20
CA GLY A 422 21.98 -12.52 -2.27
C GLY A 422 22.27 -13.93 -1.77
N GLU A 423 21.87 -14.30 -0.55
CA GLU A 423 22.13 -15.62 0.03
C GLU A 423 21.26 -16.72 -0.57
N HIS A 424 20.07 -16.36 -1.09
CA HIS A 424 19.12 -17.29 -1.75
C HIS A 424 19.63 -17.76 -3.12
N ASP A 425 19.19 -18.95 -3.53
CA ASP A 425 19.28 -19.40 -4.94
C ASP A 425 18.04 -18.98 -5.70
N THR A 426 16.86 -19.25 -5.11
CA THR A 426 15.57 -18.73 -5.57
C THR A 426 14.73 -18.27 -4.37
N ALA A 427 13.89 -17.24 -4.55
CA ALA A 427 13.07 -16.72 -3.47
C ALA A 427 11.69 -16.32 -3.96
N LEU A 428 10.65 -16.74 -3.23
CA LEU A 428 9.29 -16.22 -3.40
C LEU A 428 9.22 -14.83 -2.80
N PHE A 429 8.77 -13.86 -3.57
CA PHE A 429 8.63 -12.49 -3.15
C PHE A 429 7.48 -11.81 -3.90
N GLY A 430 7.36 -10.51 -3.77
CA GLY A 430 6.43 -9.71 -4.52
C GLY A 430 6.45 -8.26 -4.10
N TRP A 431 5.65 -7.46 -4.78
CA TRP A 431 5.57 -6.02 -4.58
C TRP A 431 4.14 -5.52 -4.69
N MET A 432 3.82 -4.50 -3.93
CA MET A 432 2.62 -3.67 -4.09
C MET A 432 3.07 -2.28 -4.48
N SER A 433 2.35 -1.64 -5.39
CA SER A 433 2.68 -0.28 -5.78
C SER A 433 2.50 0.70 -4.63
N ASP A 434 3.46 1.58 -4.47
CA ASP A 434 3.43 2.66 -3.48
C ASP A 434 2.82 3.94 -4.05
N ASN A 435 3.04 4.21 -5.35
CA ASN A 435 2.66 5.48 -5.99
C ASN A 435 1.88 5.33 -7.30
N GLY A 436 1.54 4.10 -7.72
CA GLY A 436 0.83 3.84 -8.98
C GLY A 436 1.68 4.03 -10.25
N ASP A 437 2.94 4.41 -10.15
CA ASP A 437 3.84 4.59 -11.30
C ASP A 437 4.58 3.29 -11.66
N PRO A 438 4.76 2.96 -12.95
CA PRO A 438 5.51 1.78 -13.39
C PRO A 438 6.96 1.73 -12.91
N ASP A 439 7.58 2.87 -12.63
CA ASP A 439 8.93 2.97 -12.12
C ASP A 439 9.13 2.20 -10.82
N ASN A 440 8.10 2.23 -9.96
CA ASN A 440 8.07 1.53 -8.69
C ASN A 440 8.19 0.00 -8.81
N PHE A 441 7.95 -0.55 -9.99
CA PHE A 441 8.18 -1.96 -10.32
C PHE A 441 9.42 -2.13 -11.21
N ALA A 442 9.50 -1.36 -12.28
CA ALA A 442 10.48 -1.60 -13.33
C ALA A 442 11.92 -1.26 -12.88
N ASP A 443 12.13 -0.09 -12.27
CA ASP A 443 13.46 0.32 -11.77
C ASP A 443 13.75 -0.28 -10.38
N THR A 444 12.79 -0.13 -9.45
CA THR A 444 12.98 -0.59 -8.06
C THR A 444 13.29 -2.08 -7.98
N LEU A 445 12.62 -2.91 -8.77
CA LEU A 445 12.73 -4.38 -8.64
C LEU A 445 13.68 -5.03 -9.64
N LEU A 446 14.00 -4.37 -10.77
CA LEU A 446 14.75 -4.97 -11.89
C LEU A 446 15.85 -4.05 -12.43
N GLY A 447 15.92 -2.80 -11.98
CA GLY A 447 17.00 -1.88 -12.35
C GLY A 447 18.37 -2.36 -11.84
N CYS A 448 19.42 -2.06 -12.60
CA CYS A 448 20.78 -2.48 -12.25
C CYS A 448 21.26 -1.88 -10.91
N ASN A 449 20.91 -0.64 -10.63
CA ASN A 449 21.28 0.03 -9.36
C ASN A 449 20.56 -0.57 -8.14
N SER A 450 19.36 -1.13 -8.33
CA SER A 450 18.54 -1.70 -7.26
C SER A 450 19.10 -3.00 -6.67
N ILE A 451 20.10 -3.61 -7.33
CA ILE A 451 20.88 -4.72 -6.75
C ILE A 451 21.61 -4.26 -5.48
N LYS A 452 22.20 -3.06 -5.50
CA LYS A 452 22.95 -2.51 -4.37
C LYS A 452 22.04 -2.15 -3.19
N ASN A 453 20.84 -1.68 -3.49
CA ASN A 453 19.82 -1.33 -2.49
C ASN A 453 19.06 -2.56 -1.98
N GLY A 454 19.25 -3.73 -2.61
CA GLY A 454 18.68 -5.00 -2.21
C GLY A 454 17.23 -5.25 -2.62
N ALA A 455 16.59 -4.34 -3.34
CA ALA A 455 15.22 -4.51 -3.82
C ALA A 455 15.12 -5.44 -5.04
N ASN A 456 16.17 -5.50 -5.88
CA ASN A 456 16.27 -6.42 -7.01
C ASN A 456 16.63 -7.84 -6.52
N ALA A 457 15.62 -8.60 -6.14
CA ALA A 457 15.77 -9.96 -5.62
C ALA A 457 16.37 -10.94 -6.63
N ALA A 458 16.23 -10.69 -7.93
CA ALA A 458 16.87 -11.51 -8.97
C ALA A 458 18.35 -11.21 -9.14
N ARG A 459 18.86 -10.10 -8.59
CA ARG A 459 20.24 -9.62 -8.77
C ARG A 459 20.62 -9.56 -10.26
N TRP A 460 19.64 -9.36 -11.09
CA TRP A 460 19.72 -9.33 -12.53
C TRP A 460 19.96 -7.91 -13.04
N CYS A 461 20.90 -7.76 -13.97
CA CYS A 461 21.19 -6.49 -14.62
C CYS A 461 21.34 -6.72 -16.13
N ASP A 462 20.40 -6.22 -16.90
CA ASP A 462 20.48 -6.16 -18.36
C ASP A 462 20.56 -4.70 -18.79
N LYS A 463 21.61 -4.35 -19.54
CA LYS A 463 21.86 -2.97 -19.97
C LYS A 463 20.79 -2.42 -20.92
N GLY A 464 20.19 -3.29 -21.75
CA GLY A 464 19.11 -2.90 -22.66
C GLY A 464 17.84 -2.58 -21.90
N TYR A 465 17.47 -3.44 -20.94
CA TYR A 465 16.35 -3.21 -20.01
C TYR A 465 16.53 -1.92 -19.22
N ASP A 466 17.68 -1.79 -18.56
CA ASP A 466 18.00 -0.65 -17.69
C ASP A 466 17.94 0.68 -18.47
N ALA A 467 18.52 0.73 -19.69
CA ALA A 467 18.47 1.92 -20.54
C ALA A 467 17.03 2.36 -20.90
N LEU A 468 16.13 1.40 -21.17
CA LEU A 468 14.72 1.70 -21.45
C LEU A 468 14.00 2.26 -20.22
N VAL A 469 14.22 1.65 -19.05
CA VAL A 469 13.62 2.07 -17.79
C VAL A 469 14.14 3.45 -17.39
N GLN A 470 15.45 3.70 -17.40
CA GLN A 470 16.02 5.02 -17.09
C GLN A 470 15.53 6.10 -18.06
N LYS A 471 15.37 5.77 -19.34
CA LYS A 471 14.76 6.69 -20.31
C LYS A 471 13.29 6.99 -19.97
N ALA A 472 12.52 5.99 -19.52
CA ALA A 472 11.12 6.18 -19.14
C ALA A 472 10.95 7.10 -17.92
N LYS A 473 11.93 7.16 -17.01
CA LYS A 473 11.92 8.05 -15.82
C LYS A 473 11.93 9.53 -16.19
N VAL A 474 12.53 9.89 -17.31
CA VAL A 474 12.72 11.30 -17.72
C VAL A 474 11.75 11.77 -18.80
N VAL A 475 10.98 10.85 -19.40
CA VAL A 475 9.99 11.18 -20.43
C VAL A 475 8.66 11.52 -19.77
N SER A 476 8.14 12.74 -20.01
CA SER A 476 6.88 13.20 -19.42
C SER A 476 5.63 12.75 -20.18
N ASP A 477 5.74 12.43 -21.49
CA ASP A 477 4.60 11.95 -22.28
C ASP A 477 4.21 10.51 -21.89
N PRO A 478 2.99 10.29 -21.37
CA PRO A 478 2.57 8.96 -20.91
C PRO A 478 2.58 7.89 -21.99
N ALA A 479 2.26 8.24 -23.24
CA ALA A 479 2.21 7.28 -24.34
C ALA A 479 3.64 6.83 -24.76
N ALA A 480 4.58 7.76 -24.77
CA ALA A 480 5.99 7.44 -25.02
C ALA A 480 6.60 6.61 -23.87
N ARG A 481 6.27 6.95 -22.61
CA ARG A 481 6.66 6.15 -21.44
C ARG A 481 6.13 4.72 -21.53
N ALA A 482 4.84 4.56 -21.84
CA ALA A 482 4.20 3.25 -21.96
C ALA A 482 4.96 2.35 -22.95
N LYS A 483 5.34 2.86 -24.11
CA LYS A 483 6.11 2.11 -25.12
C LYS A 483 7.49 1.66 -24.62
N LEU A 484 8.16 2.48 -23.83
CA LEU A 484 9.46 2.12 -23.25
C LEU A 484 9.31 0.96 -22.25
N TYR A 485 8.28 1.00 -21.39
CA TYR A 485 8.00 -0.10 -20.46
C TYR A 485 7.52 -1.36 -21.18
N GLU A 486 6.75 -1.26 -22.27
CA GLU A 486 6.37 -2.42 -23.09
C GLU A 486 7.62 -3.10 -23.67
N GLN A 487 8.59 -2.34 -24.22
CA GLN A 487 9.85 -2.87 -24.74
C GLN A 487 10.71 -3.50 -23.62
N ALA A 488 10.76 -2.89 -22.45
CA ALA A 488 11.47 -3.46 -21.29
C ALA A 488 10.89 -4.82 -20.88
N GLN A 489 9.55 -4.98 -20.91
CA GLN A 489 8.90 -6.26 -20.63
C GLN A 489 9.22 -7.35 -21.66
N ASP A 490 9.46 -7.00 -22.92
CA ASP A 490 9.91 -7.99 -23.93
C ASP A 490 11.30 -8.54 -23.57
N ILE A 491 12.22 -7.69 -23.08
CA ILE A 491 13.54 -8.13 -22.59
C ILE A 491 13.36 -8.99 -21.32
N PHE A 492 12.51 -8.56 -20.38
CA PHE A 492 12.19 -9.34 -19.20
C PHE A 492 11.72 -10.76 -19.56
N TYR A 493 10.79 -10.89 -20.51
CA TYR A 493 10.33 -12.19 -20.98
C TYR A 493 11.47 -13.02 -21.56
N GLN A 494 12.32 -12.43 -22.42
CA GLN A 494 13.44 -13.15 -23.04
C GLN A 494 14.48 -13.61 -22.02
N GLN A 495 14.76 -12.81 -21.01
CA GLN A 495 15.79 -13.06 -20.01
C GLN A 495 15.30 -13.87 -18.79
N ALA A 496 13.98 -13.90 -18.57
CA ALA A 496 13.31 -14.68 -17.51
C ALA A 496 13.95 -14.56 -16.11
N PRO A 497 14.21 -13.37 -15.56
CA PRO A 497 14.81 -13.24 -14.23
C PRO A 497 13.87 -13.73 -13.12
N TRP A 498 12.57 -13.81 -13.40
CA TRP A 498 11.53 -14.29 -12.51
C TRP A 498 10.64 -15.34 -13.16
N ILE A 499 9.92 -16.07 -12.30
CA ILE A 499 8.60 -16.60 -12.63
C ILE A 499 7.60 -15.59 -12.09
N ALA A 500 6.97 -14.78 -12.95
CA ALA A 500 5.84 -13.94 -12.56
C ALA A 500 4.65 -14.87 -12.27
N LEU A 501 4.22 -14.95 -11.01
CA LEU A 501 3.25 -15.97 -10.55
C LEU A 501 1.82 -15.47 -10.59
N ALA A 502 1.53 -14.39 -9.86
CA ALA A 502 0.17 -13.94 -9.68
C ALA A 502 0.07 -12.44 -9.41
N ASN A 503 -1.08 -11.87 -9.81
CA ASN A 503 -1.57 -10.59 -9.33
C ASN A 503 -2.70 -10.85 -8.34
N GLY A 504 -2.53 -10.43 -7.09
CA GLY A 504 -3.55 -10.57 -6.05
C GLY A 504 -4.60 -9.48 -6.14
N LYS A 505 -5.81 -9.78 -5.66
CA LYS A 505 -6.91 -8.81 -5.53
C LYS A 505 -7.01 -8.34 -4.09
N THR A 506 -7.48 -7.12 -3.91
CA THR A 506 -7.84 -6.58 -2.59
C THR A 506 -9.35 -6.69 -2.40
N PHE A 507 -9.75 -7.05 -1.19
CA PHE A 507 -11.14 -7.23 -0.82
C PHE A 507 -11.51 -6.39 0.39
N TYR A 508 -12.75 -5.90 0.39
CA TYR A 508 -13.41 -5.37 1.58
C TYR A 508 -14.88 -5.79 1.55
N ALA A 509 -15.52 -5.77 2.70
CA ALA A 509 -16.94 -6.06 2.77
C ALA A 509 -17.71 -4.98 3.51
N THR A 510 -18.94 -4.74 3.07
CA THR A 510 -19.83 -3.75 3.66
C THR A 510 -21.19 -4.35 3.96
N ARG A 511 -21.95 -3.69 4.84
CA ARG A 511 -23.39 -3.85 4.85
C ARG A 511 -23.96 -3.34 3.52
N SER A 512 -25.01 -3.97 3.01
CA SER A 512 -25.59 -3.65 1.70
C SER A 512 -26.23 -2.26 1.63
N ASN A 513 -26.55 -1.64 2.78
CA ASN A 513 -27.06 -0.27 2.87
C ASN A 513 -25.95 0.80 2.94
N VAL A 514 -24.67 0.43 2.95
CA VAL A 514 -23.56 1.39 2.84
C VAL A 514 -23.39 1.81 1.38
N THR A 515 -23.40 3.10 1.13
CA THR A 515 -23.14 3.68 -0.20
C THR A 515 -22.11 4.80 -0.11
N GLY A 516 -21.46 5.13 -1.22
CA GLY A 516 -20.48 6.21 -1.32
C GLY A 516 -19.11 5.94 -0.68
N TYR A 517 -18.93 4.83 0.05
CA TYR A 517 -17.61 4.37 0.47
C TYR A 517 -16.88 3.79 -0.73
N GLN A 518 -15.66 4.24 -0.96
CA GLN A 518 -14.81 3.79 -2.05
C GLN A 518 -13.46 3.32 -1.51
N VAL A 519 -12.93 2.27 -2.10
CA VAL A 519 -11.55 1.84 -1.92
C VAL A 519 -10.91 1.82 -3.30
N SER A 520 -9.84 2.58 -3.44
CA SER A 520 -8.98 2.54 -4.61
C SER A 520 -7.68 1.82 -4.27
N LEU A 521 -6.80 1.69 -5.25
CA LEU A 521 -5.45 1.18 -5.04
C LEU A 521 -4.64 2.03 -4.04
N MET A 522 -5.00 3.30 -3.92
CA MET A 522 -4.30 4.28 -3.08
C MET A 522 -5.02 4.56 -1.76
N GLY A 523 -6.01 3.74 -1.37
CA GLY A 523 -6.63 3.81 -0.06
C GLY A 523 -8.15 3.93 -0.04
N SER A 524 -8.67 4.18 1.14
CA SER A 524 -10.09 4.25 1.48
C SER A 524 -10.60 5.69 1.45
N ASP A 525 -11.73 5.94 0.83
CA ASP A 525 -12.43 7.23 0.87
C ASP A 525 -13.76 7.11 1.62
N PHE A 526 -13.84 7.76 2.77
CA PHE A 526 -15.04 7.86 3.61
C PHE A 526 -15.81 9.15 3.38
N SER A 527 -15.32 10.09 2.57
CA SER A 527 -15.87 11.44 2.45
C SER A 527 -17.31 11.48 1.96
N LYS A 528 -17.72 10.48 1.16
CA LYS A 528 -19.07 10.32 0.60
C LYS A 528 -19.83 9.13 1.15
N ALA A 529 -19.25 8.43 2.13
CA ALA A 529 -19.87 7.26 2.73
C ALA A 529 -21.13 7.63 3.53
N LYS A 530 -22.21 6.86 3.34
CA LYS A 530 -23.47 7.03 4.07
C LYS A 530 -24.23 5.72 4.19
N LEU A 531 -25.17 5.67 5.15
CA LEU A 531 -26.16 4.60 5.31
C LEU A 531 -27.48 5.05 4.64
N ASN A 532 -28.06 4.17 3.82
CA ASN A 532 -29.38 4.36 3.19
C ASN A 532 -30.47 3.70 4.02
#